data_c6bdb1cca9c0e7037d4f73d22c64bd06
#
_entry.id   c6bdb1cca9c0e7037d4f73d22c64bd06
#
_cell.length_a   1.000
_cell.length_b   1.000
_cell.length_c   1.000
_cell.angle_alpha   90.00
_cell.angle_beta   90.00
_cell.angle_gamma   90.00
#
_symmetry.space_group_name_H-M   'P 1'
#
loop_
_entity.id
_entity.type
_entity.pdbx_description
1 polymer ?
#
loop_
_entity_poly.entity_id
_entity_poly.type
_entity_poly.pdbx_seq_one_letter_code
_entity_poly.pdbx_strand_id
1 'polypeptide(L)'
;MVVIPHWHPSQNYGPRKKGGHPQLIVLHYTAMDTTEAALQRLCDPQHEVSAHYLISPKGIIWQMVDEAQRAWHAGAGCWGDIEDVNSQSIGIELANRGDHPFAEAQMVALEGLLRGVMARW
;
A
#
# COMPACT_ATOMS: atom_id res chain seq x y z
N MET A 1 -11.71 15.46 -9.33
CA MET A 1 -12.35 14.89 -8.13
C MET A 1 -11.27 14.51 -7.11
N VAL A 2 -11.43 14.98 -5.89
CA VAL A 2 -10.50 14.60 -4.81
C VAL A 2 -11.02 13.31 -4.20
N VAL A 3 -10.19 12.26 -4.18
CA VAL A 3 -10.51 11.00 -3.52
C VAL A 3 -9.90 11.04 -2.12
N ILE A 4 -10.75 10.91 -1.10
CA ILE A 4 -10.31 10.90 0.30
C ILE A 4 -10.24 9.46 0.77
N PRO A 5 -9.05 8.96 1.14
CA PRO A 5 -8.93 7.60 1.68
C PRO A 5 -9.70 7.44 2.99
N HIS A 6 -10.27 6.25 3.17
CA HIS A 6 -10.85 5.86 4.46
C HIS A 6 -9.74 5.38 5.38
N TRP A 7 -9.63 5.97 6.56
CA TRP A 7 -8.63 5.57 7.55
C TRP A 7 -9.07 4.27 8.24
N HIS A 8 -8.25 3.24 8.11
CA HIS A 8 -8.47 1.93 8.72
C HIS A 8 -7.13 1.41 9.24
N PRO A 9 -6.73 1.80 10.47
CA PRO A 9 -5.35 1.63 10.92
C PRO A 9 -4.94 0.17 11.08
N SER A 10 -3.74 -0.14 10.57
CA SER A 10 -3.03 -1.38 10.85
C SER A 10 -2.09 -1.16 12.03
N GLN A 11 -1.86 -2.21 12.82
CA GLN A 11 -0.85 -2.20 13.87
C GLN A 11 0.54 -2.58 13.34
N ASN A 12 0.62 -3.03 12.08
CA ASN A 12 1.82 -3.60 11.49
C ASN A 12 2.67 -2.51 10.83
N TYR A 13 3.29 -1.67 11.64
CA TYR A 13 4.14 -0.60 11.15
C TYR A 13 5.18 -0.22 12.21
N GLY A 14 6.17 0.54 11.80
CA GLY A 14 7.17 1.11 12.69
C GLY A 14 7.82 2.34 12.07
N PRO A 15 8.82 2.89 12.73
CA PRO A 15 9.55 4.02 12.16
C PRO A 15 10.38 3.57 10.96
N ARG A 16 10.58 4.47 10.00
CA ARG A 16 11.50 4.22 8.89
C ARG A 16 12.92 4.17 9.44
N LYS A 17 13.68 3.19 8.98
CA LYS A 17 15.03 2.93 9.51
C LYS A 17 16.04 3.81 8.78
N LYS A 18 17.13 4.16 9.50
CA LYS A 18 18.28 4.89 8.95
C LYS A 18 17.92 6.20 8.24
N GLY A 19 16.95 6.93 8.80
CA GLY A 19 16.52 8.19 8.21
C GLY A 19 15.83 8.04 6.85
N GLY A 20 15.28 6.86 6.56
CA GLY A 20 14.60 6.58 5.30
C GLY A 20 13.41 7.48 5.06
N HIS A 21 13.13 7.73 3.79
CA HIS A 21 11.96 8.46 3.31
C HIS A 21 11.51 7.85 2.00
N PRO A 22 10.25 8.06 1.59
CA PRO A 22 9.77 7.46 0.33
C PRO A 22 10.53 7.96 -0.88
N GLN A 23 11.16 7.04 -1.60
CA GLN A 23 11.80 7.25 -2.90
C GLN A 23 11.16 6.38 -3.97
N LEU A 24 10.42 5.35 -3.55
CA LEU A 24 9.78 4.36 -4.41
C LEU A 24 8.30 4.27 -4.08
N ILE A 25 7.50 3.97 -5.08
CA ILE A 25 6.14 3.48 -4.89
C ILE A 25 6.14 2.04 -5.39
N VAL A 26 5.72 1.11 -4.53
CA VAL A 26 5.66 -0.31 -4.88
C VAL A 26 4.21 -0.73 -4.96
N LEU A 27 3.81 -1.23 -6.13
CA LEU A 27 2.45 -1.71 -6.37
C LEU A 27 2.42 -3.22 -6.22
N HIS A 28 1.45 -3.70 -5.46
CA HIS A 28 1.19 -5.13 -5.27
C HIS A 28 -0.25 -5.43 -5.67
N TYR A 29 -0.55 -6.67 -6.00
CA TYR A 29 -1.93 -7.14 -6.01
C TYR A 29 -2.10 -8.13 -4.86
N THR A 30 -3.32 -8.20 -4.31
CA THR A 30 -3.55 -8.93 -3.06
C THR A 30 -3.53 -10.45 -3.23
N ALA A 31 -3.86 -10.94 -4.41
CA ALA A 31 -4.03 -12.37 -4.69
C ALA A 31 -5.05 -13.03 -3.76
N MET A 32 -6.04 -12.26 -3.29
CA MET A 32 -7.09 -12.73 -2.37
C MET A 32 -8.47 -12.57 -3.02
N ASP A 33 -9.42 -13.34 -2.54
CA ASP A 33 -10.77 -13.39 -3.14
C ASP A 33 -11.57 -12.12 -2.95
N THR A 34 -11.41 -11.43 -1.81
CA THR A 34 -12.17 -10.23 -1.50
C THR A 34 -11.29 -9.11 -0.98
N THR A 35 -11.76 -7.88 -1.14
CA THR A 35 -11.11 -6.70 -0.58
C THR A 35 -11.12 -6.75 0.95
N GLU A 36 -12.24 -7.20 1.53
CA GLU A 36 -12.41 -7.28 2.99
C GLU A 36 -11.42 -8.25 3.61
N ALA A 37 -11.18 -9.39 2.98
CA ALA A 37 -10.18 -10.35 3.46
C ALA A 37 -8.77 -9.77 3.41
N ALA A 38 -8.45 -9.04 2.35
CA ALA A 38 -7.16 -8.37 2.23
C ALA A 38 -6.99 -7.29 3.30
N LEU A 39 -8.04 -6.49 3.54
CA LEU A 39 -8.01 -5.44 4.55
C LEU A 39 -7.75 -6.03 5.94
N GLN A 40 -8.44 -7.12 6.28
CA GLN A 40 -8.24 -7.81 7.56
C GLN A 40 -6.81 -8.33 7.70
N ARG A 41 -6.27 -8.96 6.65
CA ARG A 41 -4.91 -9.51 6.68
C ARG A 41 -3.86 -8.42 6.89
N LEU A 42 -4.00 -7.30 6.20
CA LEU A 42 -3.05 -6.19 6.27
C LEU A 42 -3.09 -5.45 7.61
N CYS A 43 -4.12 -5.70 8.42
CA CYS A 43 -4.27 -5.09 9.74
C CYS A 43 -4.12 -6.09 10.89
N ASP A 44 -3.96 -7.39 10.59
CA ASP A 44 -3.85 -8.43 11.59
C ASP A 44 -2.41 -8.58 12.08
N PRO A 45 -2.13 -8.38 13.37
CA PRO A 45 -0.78 -8.51 13.91
C PRO A 45 -0.14 -9.88 13.68
N GLN A 46 -0.96 -10.94 13.57
CA GLN A 46 -0.46 -12.30 13.37
C GLN A 46 0.20 -12.48 12.00
N HIS A 47 -0.22 -11.72 11.01
CA HIS A 47 0.32 -11.86 9.64
C HIS A 47 1.60 -11.06 9.39
N GLU A 48 1.89 -10.08 10.23
CA GLU A 48 3.11 -9.26 10.14
C GLU A 48 3.34 -8.67 8.74
N VAL A 49 2.25 -8.26 8.09
CA VAL A 49 2.28 -7.60 6.78
C VAL A 49 1.37 -6.39 6.81
N SER A 50 1.70 -5.37 6.04
CA SER A 50 0.85 -4.20 5.87
C SER A 50 1.20 -3.47 4.57
N ALA A 51 0.40 -2.47 4.24
CA ALA A 51 0.68 -1.51 3.17
C ALA A 51 0.13 -0.17 3.62
N HIS A 52 0.56 0.89 2.97
CA HIS A 52 0.02 2.21 3.27
C HIS A 52 -1.42 2.32 2.77
N TYR A 53 -1.70 1.77 1.60
CA TYR A 53 -3.00 1.89 0.94
C TYR A 53 -3.47 0.57 0.35
N LEU A 54 -4.79 0.41 0.31
CA LEU A 54 -5.48 -0.69 -0.39
C LEU A 54 -6.59 -0.07 -1.24
N ILE A 55 -6.67 -0.46 -2.51
CA ILE A 55 -7.68 0.03 -3.43
C ILE A 55 -8.56 -1.12 -3.90
N SER A 56 -9.88 -0.99 -3.74
CA SER A 56 -10.84 -1.99 -4.20
C SER A 56 -11.08 -1.88 -5.72
N PRO A 57 -11.69 -2.90 -6.34
CA PRO A 57 -12.09 -2.80 -7.75
C PRO A 57 -13.07 -1.66 -8.03
N LYS A 58 -13.82 -1.21 -7.03
CA LYS A 58 -14.75 -0.09 -7.15
C LYS A 58 -14.06 1.28 -7.01
N GLY A 59 -12.76 1.29 -6.75
CA GLY A 59 -12.00 2.53 -6.59
C GLY A 59 -12.06 3.12 -5.19
N ILE A 60 -12.51 2.36 -4.20
CA ILE A 60 -12.49 2.80 -2.81
C ILE A 60 -11.07 2.62 -2.26
N ILE A 61 -10.52 3.66 -1.62
CA ILE A 61 -9.18 3.65 -1.07
C ILE A 61 -9.25 3.57 0.45
N TRP A 62 -8.55 2.61 1.04
CA TRP A 62 -8.29 2.57 2.48
C TRP A 62 -6.84 2.94 2.74
N GLN A 63 -6.62 3.80 3.73
CA GLN A 63 -5.28 4.07 4.25
C GLN A 63 -5.12 3.36 5.58
N MET A 64 -4.09 2.55 5.70
CA MET A 64 -3.87 1.72 6.89
C MET A 64 -2.64 2.14 7.69
N VAL A 65 -1.67 2.79 7.04
CA VAL A 65 -0.44 3.25 7.67
C VAL A 65 -0.17 4.67 7.19
N ASP A 66 0.25 5.54 8.09
CA ASP A 66 0.66 6.91 7.73
C ASP A 66 1.89 6.85 6.81
N GLU A 67 1.93 7.72 5.80
CA GLU A 67 3.04 7.74 4.83
C GLU A 67 4.40 8.02 5.48
N ALA A 68 4.42 8.70 6.61
CA ALA A 68 5.65 8.95 7.34
C ALA A 68 6.19 7.71 8.05
N GLN A 69 5.37 6.68 8.21
CA GLN A 69 5.74 5.43 8.88
C GLN A 69 6.12 4.34 7.87
N ARG A 70 6.80 3.33 8.37
CA ARG A 70 7.26 2.19 7.58
C ARG A 70 6.19 1.10 7.62
N ALA A 71 5.54 0.82 6.49
CA ALA A 71 4.66 -0.34 6.35
C ALA A 71 5.51 -1.58 5.97
N TRP A 72 4.94 -2.75 6.16
CA TRP A 72 5.64 -4.03 5.96
C TRP A 72 5.07 -4.75 4.74
N HIS A 73 5.49 -4.33 3.54
CA HIS A 73 4.91 -4.83 2.28
C HIS A 73 5.91 -5.49 1.33
N ALA A 74 7.22 -5.23 1.51
CA ALA A 74 8.23 -5.68 0.56
C ALA A 74 9.06 -6.86 1.05
N GLY A 75 8.86 -7.30 2.30
CA GLY A 75 9.67 -8.35 2.89
C GLY A 75 11.15 -7.95 2.99
N ALA A 76 12.00 -8.95 3.09
CA ALA A 76 13.44 -8.75 3.06
C ALA A 76 13.87 -8.71 1.60
N GLY A 77 14.38 -7.57 1.15
CA GLY A 77 14.79 -7.43 -0.24
C GLY A 77 15.42 -6.08 -0.51
N CYS A 78 16.01 -5.95 -1.69
CA CYS A 78 16.66 -4.72 -2.10
C CYS A 78 16.24 -4.31 -3.51
N TRP A 79 16.43 -3.02 -3.80
CA TRP A 79 16.23 -2.46 -5.12
C TRP A 79 17.42 -1.52 -5.40
N GLY A 80 18.31 -1.92 -6.32
CA GLY A 80 19.55 -1.18 -6.53
C GLY A 80 20.34 -1.07 -5.22
N ASP A 81 20.66 0.14 -4.81
CA ASP A 81 21.39 0.42 -3.57
C ASP A 81 20.49 0.49 -2.33
N ILE A 82 19.17 0.34 -2.51
CA ILE A 82 18.21 0.38 -1.41
C ILE A 82 18.09 -1.00 -0.81
N GLU A 83 18.60 -1.19 0.41
CA GLU A 83 18.60 -2.48 1.09
C GLU A 83 17.30 -2.76 1.86
N ASP A 84 16.64 -1.74 2.38
CA ASP A 84 15.38 -1.86 3.12
C ASP A 84 14.29 -1.11 2.34
N VAL A 85 13.65 -1.79 1.40
CA VAL A 85 12.62 -1.21 0.54
C VAL A 85 11.46 -0.64 1.37
N ASN A 86 11.05 -1.33 2.44
CA ASN A 86 9.97 -0.83 3.30
C ASN A 86 10.25 0.56 3.87
N SER A 87 11.50 0.86 4.24
CA SER A 87 11.87 2.17 4.80
C SER A 87 11.98 3.27 3.75
N GLN A 88 12.02 2.91 2.47
CA GLN A 88 12.25 3.84 1.36
C GLN A 88 11.07 3.91 0.39
N SER A 89 9.91 3.39 0.76
CA SER A 89 8.80 3.26 -0.18
C SER A 89 7.45 3.53 0.44
N ILE A 90 6.49 3.77 -0.45
CA ILE A 90 5.04 3.71 -0.16
C ILE A 90 4.52 2.44 -0.82
N GLY A 91 3.89 1.57 -0.05
CA GLY A 91 3.28 0.34 -0.56
C GLY A 91 1.80 0.51 -0.82
N ILE A 92 1.36 0.15 -2.01
CA ILE A 92 -0.04 0.22 -2.41
C ILE A 92 -0.47 -1.17 -2.89
N GLU A 93 -1.53 -1.70 -2.27
CA GLU A 93 -2.14 -2.97 -2.65
C GLU A 93 -3.37 -2.73 -3.51
N LEU A 94 -3.47 -3.46 -4.61
CA LEU A 94 -4.64 -3.46 -5.49
C LEU A 94 -5.38 -4.78 -5.29
N ALA A 95 -6.64 -4.71 -4.85
CA ALA A 95 -7.44 -5.91 -4.64
C ALA A 95 -7.71 -6.59 -5.98
N ASN A 96 -7.14 -7.77 -6.18
CA ASN A 96 -7.26 -8.57 -7.39
C ASN A 96 -6.80 -9.99 -7.07
N ARG A 97 -7.53 -10.98 -7.59
CA ARG A 97 -7.19 -12.40 -7.38
C ARG A 97 -5.95 -12.82 -8.18
N GLY A 98 -5.62 -12.10 -9.24
CA GLY A 98 -4.49 -12.41 -10.11
C GLY A 98 -4.89 -13.12 -11.40
N ASP A 99 -6.19 -13.36 -11.63
CA ASP A 99 -6.71 -14.11 -12.77
C ASP A 99 -7.61 -13.29 -13.70
N HIS A 100 -7.64 -11.97 -13.53
CA HIS A 100 -8.43 -11.07 -14.37
C HIS A 100 -7.78 -9.68 -14.43
N PRO A 101 -8.16 -8.85 -15.42
CA PRO A 101 -7.64 -7.48 -15.51
C PRO A 101 -8.04 -6.62 -14.32
N PHE A 102 -7.29 -5.57 -14.06
CA PHE A 102 -7.66 -4.57 -13.06
C PHE A 102 -8.86 -3.76 -13.55
N ALA A 103 -9.78 -3.47 -12.64
CA ALA A 103 -10.97 -2.71 -12.96
C ALA A 103 -10.62 -1.25 -13.27
N GLU A 104 -11.37 -0.63 -14.20
CA GLU A 104 -11.13 0.76 -14.60
C GLU A 104 -11.24 1.73 -13.41
N ALA A 105 -12.28 1.58 -12.58
CA ALA A 105 -12.47 2.43 -11.41
C ALA A 105 -11.27 2.35 -10.44
N GLN A 106 -10.69 1.16 -10.31
CA GLN A 106 -9.50 0.96 -9.49
C GLN A 106 -8.29 1.70 -10.07
N MET A 107 -8.12 1.64 -11.38
CA MET A 107 -7.01 2.33 -12.05
C MET A 107 -7.15 3.85 -11.99
N VAL A 108 -8.37 4.37 -12.11
CA VAL A 108 -8.63 5.81 -11.95
C VAL A 108 -8.28 6.26 -10.53
N ALA A 109 -8.71 5.48 -9.52
CA ALA A 109 -8.37 5.78 -8.13
C ALA A 109 -6.86 5.72 -7.88
N LEU A 110 -6.19 4.73 -8.44
CA LEU A 110 -4.74 4.58 -8.33
C LEU A 110 -4.01 5.80 -8.92
N GLU A 111 -4.42 6.24 -10.10
CA GLU A 111 -3.79 7.41 -10.74
C GLU A 111 -3.91 8.65 -9.84
N GLY A 112 -5.08 8.92 -9.28
CA GLY A 112 -5.26 10.05 -8.37
C GLY A 112 -4.41 9.93 -7.12
N LEU A 113 -4.33 8.73 -6.54
CA LEU A 113 -3.49 8.47 -5.37
C LEU A 113 -2.01 8.68 -5.68
N LEU A 114 -1.53 8.16 -6.82
CA LEU A 114 -0.14 8.31 -7.24
C LEU A 114 0.24 9.79 -7.39
N ARG A 115 -0.62 10.60 -7.99
CA ARG A 115 -0.37 12.04 -8.13
C ARG A 115 -0.20 12.71 -6.78
N GLY A 116 -1.04 12.37 -5.80
CA GLY A 116 -0.95 12.92 -4.45
C GLY A 116 0.33 12.50 -3.72
N VAL A 117 0.67 11.21 -3.78
CA VAL A 117 1.88 10.69 -3.14
C VAL A 117 3.13 11.33 -3.74
N MET A 118 3.20 11.39 -5.08
CA MET A 118 4.35 11.97 -5.77
C MET A 118 4.51 13.46 -5.50
N ALA A 119 3.41 14.17 -5.26
CA ALA A 119 3.47 15.59 -4.92
C ALA A 119 3.97 15.83 -3.49
N ARG A 120 3.75 14.87 -2.57
CA ARG A 120 4.20 14.99 -1.17
C ARG A 120 5.67 14.61 -0.98
N TRP A 121 6.18 13.72 -1.80
CA TRP A 121 7.53 13.15 -1.67
C TRP A 121 8.35 13.33 -2.94
#